data_7ae46e5b07e721a8359edaf36e3faba9
#
_entry.id   7ae46e5b07e721a8359edaf36e3faba9
#
_cell.length_a   1.000
_cell.length_b   1.000
_cell.length_c   1.000
_cell.angle_alpha   90.00
_cell.angle_beta   90.00
_cell.angle_gamma   90.00
#
_symmetry.space_group_name_H-M   'P 1'
#
loop_
_entity.id
_entity.type
_entity.pdbx_description
1 polymer ?
#
loop_
_entity_poly.entity_id
_entity_poly.type
_entity_poly.pdbx_seq_one_letter_code
_entity_poly.pdbx_strand_id
1 'polypeptide(L)'
;QLSEEFQGETVMLIHADNWCQCDFRAFLNSHRNRLESTLITMMTFRTETPGNCGIVEIDDQGIVQGFHEKTENPPGNLANAAVYIFEPEIMEWLKQQPDSITDFSTQVLPRFMGKIGTWENTNIHRDIGTLESLKAAQDDPVSELPFHSFSWQKQFNEHPIHQMLNSVKI
;
A
#
# COMPACT_ATOMS: atom_id res chain seq x y z
N GLN A 1 -13.19 -15.64 3.97
CA GLN A 1 -13.19 -16.29 2.64
C GLN A 1 -11.84 -16.13 1.93
N LEU A 2 -11.31 -14.90 1.75
CA LEU A 2 -9.99 -14.70 1.12
C LEU A 2 -8.84 -15.33 1.94
N SER A 3 -8.96 -15.39 3.25
CA SER A 3 -7.92 -15.93 4.13
C SER A 3 -7.64 -17.43 3.93
N GLU A 4 -8.57 -18.20 3.38
CA GLU A 4 -8.36 -19.62 3.08
C GLU A 4 -7.50 -19.82 1.83
N GLU A 5 -7.54 -18.88 0.89
CA GLU A 5 -6.80 -18.95 -0.38
C GLU A 5 -5.31 -18.59 -0.20
N PHE A 6 -4.96 -17.82 0.83
CA PHE A 6 -3.59 -17.33 1.08
C PHE A 6 -2.90 -18.01 2.27
N GLN A 7 -3.22 -19.29 2.53
CA GLN A 7 -2.61 -20.05 3.64
C GLN A 7 -1.11 -20.24 3.43
N GLY A 8 -0.32 -19.76 4.41
CA GLY A 8 1.12 -19.93 4.38
C GLY A 8 1.86 -19.04 3.37
N GLU A 9 1.16 -18.09 2.73
CA GLU A 9 1.74 -17.20 1.73
C GLU A 9 2.01 -15.81 2.30
N THR A 10 3.11 -15.19 1.86
CA THR A 10 3.33 -13.74 2.02
C THR A 10 2.37 -12.98 1.12
N VAL A 11 1.64 -12.02 1.65
CA VAL A 11 0.57 -11.31 0.94
C VAL A 11 0.90 -9.84 0.76
N MET A 12 0.64 -9.30 -0.43
CA MET A 12 0.65 -7.86 -0.66
C MET A 12 -0.78 -7.33 -0.68
N LEU A 13 -1.07 -6.38 0.19
CA LEU A 13 -2.33 -5.64 0.26
C LEU A 13 -2.13 -4.23 -0.31
N ILE A 14 -2.95 -3.84 -1.27
CA ILE A 14 -2.93 -2.51 -1.89
C ILE A 14 -4.36 -1.97 -1.90
N HIS A 15 -4.56 -0.75 -1.43
CA HIS A 15 -5.84 -0.07 -1.59
C HIS A 15 -6.05 0.33 -3.05
N ALA A 16 -7.24 0.05 -3.58
CA ALA A 16 -7.54 0.21 -5.01
C ALA A 16 -7.70 1.67 -5.46
N ASP A 17 -7.81 2.60 -4.52
CA ASP A 17 -7.92 4.03 -4.72
C ASP A 17 -6.58 4.79 -4.63
N ASN A 18 -5.47 4.06 -4.68
CA ASN A 18 -4.14 4.63 -4.68
C ASN A 18 -3.53 4.64 -6.09
N TRP A 19 -3.16 5.82 -6.57
CA TRP A 19 -2.26 6.02 -7.68
C TRP A 19 -0.82 6.05 -7.14
N CYS A 20 -0.03 5.03 -7.46
CA CYS A 20 1.30 4.86 -6.90
C CYS A 20 2.32 4.52 -8.00
N GLN A 21 3.31 5.39 -8.17
CA GLN A 21 4.50 5.11 -8.96
C GLN A 21 5.60 4.68 -7.99
N CYS A 22 5.92 3.40 -7.94
CA CYS A 22 6.97 2.91 -7.06
C CYS A 22 7.75 1.75 -7.70
N ASP A 23 8.96 1.51 -7.22
CA ASP A 23 9.71 0.29 -7.52
C ASP A 23 9.22 -0.85 -6.60
N PHE A 24 8.19 -1.57 -7.04
CA PHE A 24 7.66 -2.73 -6.31
C PHE A 24 8.70 -3.83 -6.10
N ARG A 25 9.73 -3.91 -6.94
CA ARG A 25 10.82 -4.88 -6.75
C ARG A 25 11.71 -4.45 -5.58
N ALA A 26 12.04 -3.16 -5.47
CA ALA A 26 12.78 -2.64 -4.34
C ALA A 26 11.95 -2.79 -3.04
N PHE A 27 10.65 -2.51 -3.09
CA PHE A 27 9.73 -2.71 -1.96
C PHE A 27 9.69 -4.18 -1.51
N LEU A 28 9.54 -5.13 -2.44
CA LEU A 28 9.57 -6.56 -2.14
C LEU A 28 10.94 -6.99 -1.58
N ASN A 29 12.04 -6.47 -2.11
CA ASN A 29 13.37 -6.78 -1.61
C ASN A 29 13.60 -6.21 -0.20
N SER A 30 13.06 -5.03 0.11
CA SER A 30 13.06 -4.48 1.47
C SER A 30 12.35 -5.43 2.44
N HIS A 31 11.19 -5.95 2.06
CA HIS A 31 10.47 -6.94 2.87
C HIS A 31 11.28 -8.22 3.10
N ARG A 32 11.93 -8.74 2.05
CA ARG A 32 12.77 -9.96 2.14
C ARG A 32 13.98 -9.78 3.06
N ASN A 33 14.51 -8.56 3.14
CA ASN A 33 15.67 -8.22 3.96
C ASN A 33 15.30 -7.54 5.29
N ARG A 34 14.03 -7.58 5.69
CA ARG A 34 13.56 -7.00 6.94
C ARG A 34 14.18 -7.66 8.16
N LEU A 35 14.06 -7.03 9.31
CA LEU A 35 14.39 -7.66 10.58
C LEU A 35 13.45 -8.86 10.83
N GLU A 36 13.97 -9.96 11.36
CA GLU A 36 13.18 -11.16 11.69
C GLU A 36 12.01 -10.88 12.64
N SER A 37 12.12 -9.85 13.47
CA SER A 37 11.07 -9.44 14.40
C SER A 37 9.90 -8.76 13.72
N THR A 38 10.04 -8.33 12.44
CA THR A 38 8.96 -7.64 11.71
C THR A 38 8.11 -8.61 10.89
N LEU A 39 6.80 -8.42 10.97
CA LEU A 39 5.80 -9.24 10.26
C LEU A 39 5.14 -8.48 9.11
N ILE A 40 5.26 -7.15 9.09
CA ILE A 40 4.67 -6.27 8.08
C ILE A 40 5.76 -5.34 7.56
N THR A 41 5.80 -5.12 6.25
CA THR A 41 6.50 -3.98 5.65
C THR A 41 5.46 -3.03 5.10
N MET A 42 5.41 -1.83 5.65
CA MET A 42 4.52 -0.75 5.25
C MET A 42 5.23 0.16 4.26
N MET A 43 4.61 0.42 3.13
CA MET A 43 5.04 1.53 2.28
C MET A 43 4.64 2.84 2.91
N THR A 44 5.58 3.79 2.95
CA THR A 44 5.37 5.15 3.43
C THR A 44 5.71 6.16 2.36
N PHE A 45 5.26 7.39 2.50
CA PHE A 45 5.60 8.52 1.63
C PHE A 45 5.59 9.83 2.43
N ARG A 46 6.20 10.89 1.89
CA ARG A 46 6.13 12.23 2.50
C ARG A 46 4.94 12.99 1.95
N THR A 47 4.12 13.53 2.85
CA THR A 47 2.93 14.32 2.51
C THR A 47 3.07 15.77 2.92
N GLU A 48 2.51 16.69 2.11
CA GLU A 48 2.38 18.10 2.45
C GLU A 48 1.13 18.40 3.28
N THR A 49 0.19 17.45 3.36
CA THR A 49 -1.07 17.57 4.08
C THR A 49 -1.22 16.47 5.16
N PRO A 50 -0.36 16.45 6.18
CA PRO A 50 -0.29 15.33 7.13
C PRO A 50 -1.57 15.15 7.96
N GLY A 51 -2.37 16.20 8.17
CA GLY A 51 -3.66 16.09 8.85
C GLY A 51 -4.72 15.26 8.12
N ASN A 52 -4.51 15.00 6.81
CA ASN A 52 -5.42 14.20 5.98
C ASN A 52 -5.00 12.74 5.86
N CYS A 53 -3.85 12.36 6.41
CA CYS A 53 -3.24 11.05 6.27
C CYS A 53 -3.06 10.35 7.62
N GLY A 54 -2.89 9.04 7.59
CA GLY A 54 -2.36 8.30 8.73
C GLY A 54 -0.84 8.51 8.82
N ILE A 55 -0.39 9.22 9.85
CA ILE A 55 1.03 9.54 10.06
C ILE A 55 1.67 8.49 10.96
N VAL A 56 2.89 8.06 10.63
CA VAL A 56 3.66 7.08 11.39
C VAL A 56 4.86 7.72 12.09
N GLU A 57 5.10 7.31 13.31
CA GLU A 57 6.35 7.54 14.03
C GLU A 57 7.19 6.27 13.95
N ILE A 58 8.45 6.41 13.61
CA ILE A 58 9.39 5.30 13.48
C ILE A 58 10.60 5.51 14.39
N ASP A 59 11.20 4.40 14.80
CA ASP A 59 12.50 4.44 15.48
C ASP A 59 13.68 4.50 14.49
N ASP A 60 14.90 4.48 15.03
CA ASP A 60 16.14 4.56 14.25
C ASP A 60 16.35 3.35 13.31
N GLN A 61 15.59 2.28 13.49
CA GLN A 61 15.61 1.09 12.62
C GLN A 61 14.48 1.09 11.58
N GLY A 62 13.67 2.14 11.55
CA GLY A 62 12.52 2.26 10.65
C GLY A 62 11.32 1.41 11.07
N ILE A 63 11.24 1.05 12.36
CA ILE A 63 10.12 0.28 12.90
C ILE A 63 9.06 1.24 13.44
N VAL A 64 7.79 1.00 13.08
CA VAL A 64 6.66 1.83 13.50
C VAL A 64 6.42 1.67 15.00
N GLN A 65 6.47 2.80 15.70
CA GLN A 65 6.23 2.93 17.14
C GLN A 65 4.91 3.64 17.45
N GLY A 66 4.41 4.47 16.51
CA GLY A 66 3.16 5.20 16.65
C GLY A 66 2.43 5.33 15.32
N PHE A 67 1.08 5.40 15.40
CA PHE A 67 0.21 5.63 14.24
C PHE A 67 -0.88 6.63 14.59
N HIS A 68 -0.99 7.71 13.82
CA HIS A 68 -1.88 8.85 14.06
C HIS A 68 -2.80 9.03 12.86
N GLU A 69 -4.01 8.48 12.94
CA GLU A 69 -4.97 8.56 11.83
C GLU A 69 -5.67 9.92 11.83
N LYS A 70 -5.41 10.71 10.80
CA LYS A 70 -6.10 12.00 10.49
C LYS A 70 -6.26 12.93 11.68
N THR A 71 -5.16 13.23 12.38
CA THR A 71 -5.14 14.13 13.52
C THR A 71 -4.85 15.56 13.09
N GLU A 72 -5.37 16.56 13.84
CA GLU A 72 -5.13 17.98 13.51
C GLU A 72 -3.66 18.40 13.63
N ASN A 73 -2.94 17.82 14.59
CA ASN A 73 -1.53 18.12 14.84
C ASN A 73 -0.69 16.84 14.85
N PRO A 74 -0.43 16.22 13.70
CA PRO A 74 0.36 15.01 13.63
C PRO A 74 1.84 15.28 13.94
N PRO A 75 2.59 14.27 14.46
CA PRO A 75 3.97 14.45 14.90
C PRO A 75 4.99 14.58 13.76
N GLY A 76 4.54 14.51 12.52
CA GLY A 76 5.42 14.59 11.34
C GLY A 76 4.64 14.54 10.03
N ASN A 77 5.35 14.17 8.97
CA ASN A 77 4.79 14.09 7.61
C ASN A 77 5.05 12.75 6.92
N LEU A 78 5.56 11.74 7.63
CA LEU A 78 5.73 10.40 7.09
C LEU A 78 4.38 9.68 7.14
N ALA A 79 3.76 9.49 5.99
CA ALA A 79 2.41 8.97 5.87
C ALA A 79 2.40 7.49 5.46
N ASN A 80 1.42 6.77 5.94
CA ASN A 80 1.06 5.43 5.51
C ASN A 80 0.48 5.48 4.09
N ALA A 81 1.11 4.76 3.16
CA ALA A 81 0.68 4.69 1.75
C ALA A 81 -0.45 3.68 1.50
N ALA A 82 -0.94 2.99 2.53
CA ALA A 82 -1.92 1.92 2.42
C ALA A 82 -1.51 0.80 1.42
N VAL A 83 -0.22 0.52 1.39
CA VAL A 83 0.40 -0.58 0.65
C VAL A 83 1.28 -1.37 1.63
N TYR A 84 1.02 -2.66 1.75
CA TYR A 84 1.67 -3.50 2.73
C TYR A 84 2.10 -4.83 2.13
N ILE A 85 3.21 -5.37 2.63
CA ILE A 85 3.54 -6.78 2.48
C ILE A 85 3.57 -7.36 3.88
N PHE A 86 2.89 -8.47 4.09
CA PHE A 86 2.84 -9.11 5.41
C PHE A 86 2.97 -10.62 5.33
N GLU A 87 3.52 -11.15 6.41
CA GLU A 87 3.80 -12.56 6.59
C GLU A 87 2.54 -13.37 6.88
N PRO A 88 2.58 -14.69 6.67
CA PRO A 88 1.43 -15.59 6.90
C PRO A 88 0.80 -15.47 8.27
N GLU A 89 1.58 -15.13 9.30
CA GLU A 89 1.11 -14.98 10.68
C GLU A 89 0.03 -13.91 10.81
N ILE A 90 0.08 -12.87 9.96
CA ILE A 90 -0.97 -11.83 9.94
C ILE A 90 -2.29 -12.42 9.43
N MET A 91 -2.23 -13.24 8.38
CA MET A 91 -3.42 -13.91 7.84
C MET A 91 -4.01 -14.91 8.85
N GLU A 92 -3.15 -15.67 9.55
CA GLU A 92 -3.60 -16.60 10.59
C GLU A 92 -4.24 -15.85 11.77
N TRP A 93 -3.67 -14.70 12.15
CA TRP A 93 -4.27 -13.85 13.18
C TRP A 93 -5.63 -13.30 12.72
N LEU A 94 -5.73 -12.80 11.47
CA LEU A 94 -6.98 -12.26 10.91
C LEU A 94 -8.11 -13.30 10.89
N LYS A 95 -7.81 -14.57 10.58
CA LYS A 95 -8.80 -15.67 10.60
C LYS A 95 -9.43 -15.90 11.98
N GLN A 96 -8.69 -15.58 13.03
CA GLN A 96 -9.14 -15.77 14.42
C GLN A 96 -9.96 -14.57 14.93
N GLN A 97 -10.03 -13.49 14.14
CA GLN A 97 -10.74 -12.30 14.53
C GLN A 97 -12.23 -12.40 14.17
N PRO A 98 -13.11 -11.67 14.91
CA PRO A 98 -14.51 -11.58 14.56
C PRO A 98 -14.69 -10.81 13.23
N ASP A 99 -15.80 -11.06 12.54
CA ASP A 99 -16.18 -10.37 11.29
C ASP A 99 -16.36 -8.84 11.44
N SER A 100 -16.23 -8.32 12.65
CA SER A 100 -16.32 -6.90 12.95
C SER A 100 -15.07 -6.09 12.59
N ILE A 101 -13.96 -6.74 12.20
CA ILE A 101 -12.79 -6.02 11.68
C ILE A 101 -13.10 -5.57 10.24
N THR A 102 -13.20 -4.26 10.06
CA THR A 102 -13.56 -3.61 8.79
C THR A 102 -12.52 -2.62 8.31
N ASP A 103 -11.55 -2.25 9.16
CA ASP A 103 -10.52 -1.27 8.86
C ASP A 103 -9.13 -1.78 9.26
N PHE A 104 -8.27 -1.91 8.25
CA PHE A 104 -6.92 -2.44 8.46
C PHE A 104 -6.04 -1.45 9.24
N SER A 105 -6.12 -0.17 8.91
CA SER A 105 -5.26 0.86 9.48
C SER A 105 -5.53 1.10 10.96
N THR A 106 -6.80 1.14 11.36
CA THR A 106 -7.20 1.50 12.73
C THR A 106 -7.41 0.30 13.63
N GLN A 107 -7.70 -0.88 13.08
CA GLN A 107 -8.03 -2.08 13.87
C GLN A 107 -6.94 -3.16 13.83
N VAL A 108 -6.16 -3.24 12.75
CA VAL A 108 -5.11 -4.25 12.57
C VAL A 108 -3.73 -3.69 12.89
N LEU A 109 -3.29 -2.62 12.22
CA LEU A 109 -1.93 -2.07 12.41
C LEU A 109 -1.57 -1.82 13.88
N PRO A 110 -2.45 -1.26 14.74
CA PRO A 110 -2.12 -1.03 16.15
C PRO A 110 -1.77 -2.29 16.94
N ARG A 111 -2.21 -3.47 16.48
CA ARG A 111 -1.90 -4.76 17.12
C ARG A 111 -0.49 -5.24 16.87
N PHE A 112 0.15 -4.68 15.83
CA PHE A 112 1.47 -5.09 15.37
C PHE A 112 2.52 -3.98 15.51
N MET A 113 2.25 -2.93 16.30
CA MET A 113 3.25 -1.91 16.63
C MET A 113 4.53 -2.56 17.15
N GLY A 114 5.69 -2.06 16.71
CA GLY A 114 7.00 -2.67 16.97
C GLY A 114 7.32 -3.88 16.08
N LYS A 115 6.39 -4.34 15.23
CA LYS A 115 6.59 -5.43 14.25
C LYS A 115 6.32 -5.00 12.81
N ILE A 116 6.20 -3.70 12.57
CA ILE A 116 5.98 -3.09 11.25
C ILE A 116 7.25 -2.36 10.87
N GLY A 117 7.97 -2.86 9.87
CA GLY A 117 9.05 -2.13 9.21
C GLY A 117 8.50 -1.20 8.15
N THR A 118 9.24 -0.13 7.82
CA THR A 118 8.83 0.82 6.78
C THR A 118 9.75 0.79 5.58
N TRP A 119 9.20 1.12 4.41
CA TRP A 119 9.92 1.43 3.19
C TRP A 119 9.35 2.70 2.57
N GLU A 120 10.17 3.74 2.43
CA GLU A 120 9.72 5.04 1.92
C GLU A 120 9.72 5.03 0.39
N ASN A 121 8.54 5.24 -0.22
CA ASN A 121 8.40 5.55 -1.62
C ASN A 121 8.71 7.05 -1.84
N THR A 122 9.77 7.34 -2.58
CA THR A 122 10.19 8.70 -2.91
C THR A 122 9.61 9.22 -4.24
N ASN A 123 8.83 8.37 -4.93
CA ASN A 123 8.11 8.73 -6.14
C ASN A 123 6.67 9.17 -5.82
N ILE A 124 5.85 9.31 -6.86
CA ILE A 124 4.48 9.77 -6.71
C ILE A 124 3.65 8.73 -5.95
N HIS A 125 2.97 9.20 -4.92
CA HIS A 125 1.90 8.50 -4.24
C HIS A 125 0.72 9.45 -4.04
N ARG A 126 -0.48 9.04 -4.44
CA ARG A 126 -1.69 9.86 -4.41
C ARG A 126 -2.92 9.02 -4.15
N ASP A 127 -3.70 9.39 -3.16
CA ASP A 127 -5.08 8.93 -3.00
C ASP A 127 -5.94 9.61 -4.09
N ILE A 128 -6.64 8.81 -4.89
CA ILE A 128 -7.52 9.27 -5.99
C ILE A 128 -9.01 9.17 -5.64
N GLY A 129 -9.35 9.13 -4.36
CA GLY A 129 -10.71 9.06 -3.85
C GLY A 129 -11.57 10.31 -4.11
N THR A 130 -10.98 11.41 -4.62
CA THR A 130 -11.70 12.63 -5.01
C THR A 130 -11.53 12.95 -6.48
N LEU A 131 -12.49 13.69 -7.08
CA LEU A 131 -12.39 14.12 -8.47
C LEU A 131 -11.16 15.02 -8.71
N GLU A 132 -10.79 15.83 -7.74
CA GLU A 132 -9.63 16.70 -7.80
C GLU A 132 -8.33 15.91 -7.82
N SER A 133 -8.17 14.96 -6.89
CA SER A 133 -6.99 14.11 -6.82
C SER A 133 -6.88 13.17 -8.03
N LEU A 134 -8.00 12.68 -8.56
CA LEU A 134 -8.03 11.90 -9.79
C LEU A 134 -7.56 12.72 -11.00
N LYS A 135 -8.00 13.97 -11.13
CA LYS A 135 -7.53 14.88 -12.20
C LYS A 135 -6.03 15.15 -12.06
N ALA A 136 -5.57 15.44 -10.84
CA ALA A 136 -4.16 15.66 -10.59
C ALA A 136 -3.30 14.42 -10.95
N ALA A 137 -3.82 13.21 -10.69
CA ALA A 137 -3.14 11.98 -11.08
C ALA A 137 -3.01 11.78 -12.60
N GLN A 138 -3.96 12.31 -13.39
CA GLN A 138 -3.90 12.28 -14.85
C GLN A 138 -2.80 13.20 -15.42
N ASP A 139 -2.45 14.24 -14.68
CA ASP A 139 -1.39 15.20 -15.04
C ASP A 139 -0.02 14.79 -14.48
N ASP A 140 0.05 13.75 -13.65
CA ASP A 140 1.31 13.25 -13.10
C ASP A 140 2.22 12.75 -14.24
N PRO A 141 3.54 13.02 -14.17
CA PRO A 141 4.47 12.58 -15.20
C PRO A 141 4.49 11.05 -15.32
N VAL A 142 4.70 10.57 -16.54
CA VAL A 142 4.89 9.13 -16.76
C VAL A 142 6.16 8.68 -16.03
N SER A 143 6.05 7.60 -15.26
CA SER A 143 7.17 7.04 -14.51
C SER A 143 8.29 6.61 -15.45
N GLU A 144 9.53 7.05 -15.14
CA GLU A 144 10.75 6.54 -15.77
C GLU A 144 11.21 5.20 -15.14
N LEU A 145 10.49 4.68 -14.16
CA LEU A 145 10.79 3.38 -13.57
C LEU A 145 10.80 2.32 -14.68
N PRO A 146 11.76 1.40 -14.69
CA PRO A 146 11.88 0.39 -15.72
C PRO A 146 10.70 -0.58 -15.63
N PHE A 147 9.60 -0.22 -16.26
CA PHE A 147 8.54 -1.17 -16.56
C PHE A 147 9.10 -2.15 -17.59
N HIS A 148 9.59 -3.28 -17.14
CA HIS A 148 9.82 -4.38 -18.05
C HIS A 148 8.47 -4.70 -18.70
N SER A 149 8.39 -4.53 -20.03
CA SER A 149 7.22 -4.96 -20.80
C SER A 149 7.07 -6.47 -20.64
N PHE A 150 6.28 -6.86 -19.67
CA PHE A 150 5.96 -8.25 -19.46
C PHE A 150 5.06 -8.74 -20.61
N SER A 151 5.22 -9.97 -21.01
CA SER A 151 4.37 -10.61 -22.02
C SER A 151 2.87 -10.50 -21.70
N TRP A 152 2.50 -10.43 -20.41
CA TRP A 152 1.13 -10.22 -19.98
C TRP A 152 0.56 -8.84 -20.36
N GLN A 153 1.39 -7.79 -20.39
CA GLN A 153 0.93 -6.44 -20.73
C GLN A 153 0.51 -6.37 -22.20
N LYS A 154 1.23 -7.07 -23.08
CA LYS A 154 0.83 -7.23 -24.47
C LYS A 154 -0.49 -8.01 -24.57
N GLN A 155 -0.60 -9.15 -23.87
CA GLN A 155 -1.82 -9.96 -23.84
C GLN A 155 -3.01 -9.17 -23.26
N PHE A 156 -2.78 -8.38 -22.21
CA PHE A 156 -3.80 -7.51 -21.62
C PHE A 156 -4.28 -6.48 -22.64
N ASN A 157 -3.36 -5.73 -23.27
CA ASN A 157 -3.70 -4.69 -24.23
C ASN A 157 -4.38 -5.23 -25.50
N GLU A 158 -4.05 -6.45 -25.91
CA GLU A 158 -4.64 -7.13 -27.07
C GLU A 158 -5.93 -7.90 -26.72
N HIS A 159 -6.34 -7.91 -25.45
CA HIS A 159 -7.52 -8.68 -25.03
C HIS A 159 -8.80 -8.11 -25.65
N PRO A 160 -9.69 -8.98 -26.22
CA PRO A 160 -10.92 -8.54 -26.92
C PRO A 160 -11.83 -7.64 -26.10
N ILE A 161 -11.78 -7.71 -24.75
CA ILE A 161 -12.60 -6.86 -23.87
C ILE A 161 -12.33 -5.38 -24.10
N HIS A 162 -11.10 -4.97 -24.45
CA HIS A 162 -10.79 -3.56 -24.73
C HIS A 162 -11.44 -3.07 -26.01
N GLN A 163 -11.62 -3.94 -27.00
CA GLN A 163 -12.37 -3.62 -28.21
C GLN A 163 -13.87 -3.44 -27.91
N MET A 164 -14.42 -4.27 -27.04
CA MET A 164 -15.81 -4.15 -26.59
C MET A 164 -16.04 -2.85 -25.80
N LEU A 165 -15.14 -2.50 -24.86
CA LEU A 165 -15.25 -1.27 -24.08
C LEU A 165 -15.14 -0.01 -24.94
N ASN A 166 -14.27 -0.01 -25.95
CA ASN A 166 -14.13 1.11 -26.89
C ASN A 166 -15.35 1.25 -27.84
N SER A 167 -16.16 0.21 -28.00
CA SER A 167 -17.38 0.24 -28.80
C SER A 167 -18.61 0.75 -28.02
N VAL A 168 -18.54 0.78 -26.69
CA VAL A 168 -19.59 1.34 -25.83
C VAL A 168 -19.34 2.86 -25.74
N LYS A 169 -20.00 3.62 -26.62
CA LYS A 169 -20.07 5.09 -26.47
C LYS A 169 -20.94 5.39 -25.24
N ILE A 170 -20.30 5.88 -24.18
CA ILE A 170 -20.97 6.52 -23.04
C ILE A 170 -21.38 7.93 -23.45
#